data_d30ccba7807d2bb838cff5e05b4ad741
#
_entry.id   d30ccba7807d2bb838cff5e05b4ad741
#
_cell.length_a   1.000
_cell.length_b   1.000
_cell.length_c   1.000
_cell.angle_alpha   90.00
_cell.angle_beta   90.00
_cell.angle_gamma   90.00
#
_symmetry.space_group_name_H-M   'P 1'
#
loop_
_entity.id
_entity.type
_entity.pdbx_description
1 polymer ?
#
loop_
_entity_poly.entity_id
_entity_poly.type
_entity_poly.pdbx_seq_one_letter_code
_entity_poly.pdbx_strand_id
1 'polypeptide(L)'
;SLVGSEMCIRDSTSGIPYGIGFIKNKYIGRTFIQPGQKQRQDAVRIKLNAISATVKGKRVVMVDDSIVRGTTCARIVRLLREAGATEVHVRLSAPPFTDPCFFGTDVDSKENLIAAHHSVEEIGKIIGADSIGFLSLEACDKLAADSHCGFCKGCFCGKYPVDPPLVTE
;
A
#
# COMPACT_ATOMS: atom_id res chain seq x y z
N SER A 1 0.14 -18.50 -5.58
CA SER A 1 0.34 -17.48 -4.56
C SER A 1 1.41 -17.90 -3.58
N LEU A 2 2.42 -17.12 -3.42
CA LEU A 2 3.62 -17.30 -2.60
C LEU A 2 3.37 -17.03 -1.08
N VAL A 3 2.18 -17.29 -0.56
CA VAL A 3 1.74 -16.71 0.70
C VAL A 3 2.18 -17.47 1.96
N GLY A 4 2.62 -18.73 1.85
CA GLY A 4 2.88 -19.57 3.03
C GLY A 4 4.23 -19.34 3.72
N SER A 5 5.32 -19.36 2.97
CA SER A 5 6.69 -19.25 3.53
C SER A 5 7.05 -17.83 3.95
N GLU A 6 6.57 -16.81 3.23
CA GLU A 6 6.81 -15.41 3.56
C GLU A 6 6.16 -14.98 4.88
N MET A 7 5.02 -15.57 5.22
CA MET A 7 4.35 -15.30 6.51
C MET A 7 5.15 -15.84 7.69
N CYS A 8 5.68 -17.05 7.57
CA CYS A 8 6.53 -17.65 8.62
C CYS A 8 7.83 -16.86 8.82
N ILE A 9 8.48 -16.38 7.75
CA ILE A 9 9.68 -15.55 7.85
C ILE A 9 9.38 -14.23 8.55
N ARG A 10 8.28 -13.58 8.18
CA ARG A 10 7.86 -12.32 8.81
C ARG A 10 7.57 -12.48 10.29
N ASP A 11 6.82 -13.51 10.67
CA ASP A 11 6.47 -13.79 12.07
C ASP A 11 7.71 -14.08 12.91
N SER A 12 8.60 -14.95 12.42
CA SER A 12 9.83 -15.31 13.13
C SER A 12 10.79 -14.13 13.27
N THR A 13 10.84 -13.23 12.29
CA THR A 13 11.73 -12.06 12.33
C THR A 13 11.16 -10.93 13.18
N SER A 14 9.86 -10.67 13.12
CA SER A 14 9.21 -9.55 13.82
C SER A 14 8.73 -9.90 15.22
N GLY A 15 8.52 -11.18 15.51
CA GLY A 15 7.85 -11.65 16.73
C GLY A 15 6.35 -11.29 16.81
N ILE A 16 5.78 -10.75 15.72
CA ILE A 16 4.36 -10.36 15.64
C ILE A 16 3.57 -11.49 15.01
N PRO A 17 2.61 -12.11 15.72
CA PRO A 17 1.84 -13.24 15.18
C PRO A 17 1.07 -12.84 13.91
N TYR A 18 1.12 -13.70 12.90
CA TYR A 18 0.31 -13.54 11.71
C TYR A 18 -1.15 -13.93 11.95
N GLY A 19 -2.06 -13.17 11.34
CA GLY A 19 -3.47 -13.48 11.36
C GLY A 19 -4.18 -13.06 10.06
N ILE A 20 -5.20 -13.82 9.66
CA ILE A 20 -6.04 -13.46 8.52
C ILE A 20 -7.08 -12.45 9.01
N GLY A 21 -6.84 -11.17 8.75
CA GLY A 21 -7.73 -10.06 9.13
C GLY A 21 -8.84 -9.77 8.11
N PHE A 22 -8.71 -10.28 6.86
CA PHE A 22 -9.66 -10.03 5.77
C PHE A 22 -10.00 -11.28 4.97
N ILE A 23 -11.24 -11.36 4.53
CA ILE A 23 -11.68 -12.28 3.49
C ILE A 23 -11.95 -11.48 2.22
N LYS A 24 -11.34 -11.92 1.10
CA LYS A 24 -11.59 -11.36 -0.22
C LYS A 24 -12.69 -12.13 -0.93
N ASN A 25 -13.73 -11.43 -1.36
CA ASN A 25 -14.74 -12.00 -2.25
C ASN A 25 -14.14 -12.18 -3.65
N LYS A 26 -13.93 -13.44 -4.07
CA LYS A 26 -13.31 -13.81 -5.35
C LYS A 26 -14.23 -13.57 -6.57
N TYR A 27 -15.53 -13.44 -6.37
CA TYR A 27 -16.49 -13.23 -7.46
C TYR A 27 -16.49 -11.81 -8.02
N ILE A 28 -15.81 -10.86 -7.36
CA ILE A 28 -15.72 -9.46 -7.79
C ILE A 28 -14.36 -9.22 -8.42
N GLY A 29 -14.35 -8.93 -9.73
CA GLY A 29 -13.16 -8.65 -10.52
C GLY A 29 -12.41 -7.37 -10.10
N ARG A 30 -11.39 -6.95 -10.87
CA ARG A 30 -10.61 -5.73 -10.60
C ARG A 30 -11.51 -4.50 -10.61
N THR A 31 -11.61 -3.81 -9.50
CA THR A 31 -12.48 -2.63 -9.28
C THR A 31 -11.94 -1.33 -9.86
N PHE A 32 -10.69 -1.32 -10.37
CA PHE A 32 -10.03 -0.13 -10.92
C PHE A 32 -10.56 0.31 -12.30
N ILE A 33 -11.39 -0.51 -12.97
CA ILE A 33 -11.85 -0.30 -14.34
C ILE A 33 -13.26 0.32 -14.40
N GLN A 34 -13.91 0.61 -13.26
CA GLN A 34 -15.27 1.16 -13.26
C GLN A 34 -15.29 2.69 -13.28
N PRO A 35 -16.08 3.31 -14.19
CA PRO A 35 -16.18 4.76 -14.33
C PRO A 35 -17.10 5.37 -13.28
N GLY A 36 -16.66 5.66 -12.12
CA GLY A 36 -17.45 6.36 -11.10
C GLY A 36 -16.89 6.22 -9.69
N GLN A 37 -16.66 7.35 -9.03
CA GLN A 37 -16.02 7.36 -7.71
C GLN A 37 -16.88 6.66 -6.62
N LYS A 38 -18.20 6.80 -6.69
CA LYS A 38 -19.14 6.17 -5.76
C LYS A 38 -19.22 4.65 -5.97
N GLN A 39 -19.24 4.20 -7.22
CA GLN A 39 -19.24 2.77 -7.57
C GLN A 39 -17.92 2.08 -7.20
N ARG A 40 -16.77 2.77 -7.29
CA ARG A 40 -15.48 2.28 -6.80
C ARG A 40 -15.46 2.12 -5.28
N GLN A 41 -16.11 3.01 -4.55
CA GLN A 41 -16.21 2.94 -3.09
C GLN A 41 -17.07 1.75 -2.64
N ASP A 42 -18.20 1.49 -3.27
CA ASP A 42 -19.07 0.35 -2.96
C ASP A 42 -18.43 -0.98 -3.37
N ALA A 43 -17.73 -1.02 -4.50
CA ALA A 43 -17.07 -2.21 -4.99
C ALA A 43 -15.92 -2.68 -4.07
N VAL A 44 -15.18 -1.77 -3.41
CA VAL A 44 -14.17 -2.17 -2.41
C VAL A 44 -14.86 -2.75 -1.14
N ARG A 45 -16.02 -2.22 -0.75
CA ARG A 45 -16.79 -2.73 0.40
C ARG A 45 -17.28 -4.17 0.20
N ILE A 46 -17.66 -4.50 -1.03
CA ILE A 46 -18.14 -5.85 -1.38
C ILE A 46 -16.95 -6.83 -1.54
N LYS A 47 -15.73 -6.32 -1.80
CA LYS A 47 -14.54 -7.11 -2.11
C LYS A 47 -13.77 -7.57 -0.88
N LEU A 48 -13.72 -6.78 0.18
CA LEU A 48 -12.95 -7.06 1.40
C LEU A 48 -13.86 -6.96 2.63
N ASN A 49 -13.94 -8.05 3.39
CA ASN A 49 -14.63 -8.10 4.66
C ASN A 49 -13.61 -8.34 5.78
N ALA A 50 -13.59 -7.46 6.77
CA ALA A 50 -12.76 -7.66 7.96
C ALA A 50 -13.35 -8.75 8.85
N ILE A 51 -12.47 -9.60 9.39
CA ILE A 51 -12.87 -10.70 10.28
C ILE A 51 -12.80 -10.20 11.72
N SER A 52 -13.94 -9.80 12.28
CA SER A 52 -14.02 -9.28 13.65
C SER A 52 -13.43 -10.25 14.68
N ALA A 53 -13.64 -11.56 14.53
CA ALA A 53 -13.07 -12.56 15.42
C ALA A 53 -11.53 -12.52 15.50
N THR A 54 -10.87 -12.10 14.41
CA THR A 54 -9.42 -12.00 14.36
C THR A 54 -8.92 -10.66 14.90
N VAL A 55 -9.63 -9.54 14.62
CA VAL A 55 -9.09 -8.18 14.86
C VAL A 55 -9.68 -7.48 16.09
N LYS A 56 -10.86 -7.88 16.58
CA LYS A 56 -11.55 -7.23 17.70
C LYS A 56 -10.68 -7.18 18.95
N GLY A 57 -10.53 -5.98 19.51
CA GLY A 57 -9.76 -5.74 20.73
C GLY A 57 -8.24 -5.84 20.55
N LYS A 58 -7.75 -5.96 19.31
CA LYS A 58 -6.30 -6.10 19.04
C LYS A 58 -5.71 -4.84 18.41
N ARG A 59 -4.41 -4.68 18.64
CA ARG A 59 -3.53 -3.80 17.88
C ARG A 59 -3.14 -4.55 16.61
N VAL A 60 -3.42 -3.97 15.45
CA VAL A 60 -3.23 -4.63 14.16
C VAL A 60 -2.11 -3.95 13.37
N VAL A 61 -1.16 -4.73 12.87
CA VAL A 61 -0.21 -4.29 11.85
C VAL A 61 -0.72 -4.76 10.49
N MET A 62 -1.13 -3.82 9.65
CA MET A 62 -1.52 -4.06 8.26
C MET A 62 -0.30 -3.87 7.38
N VAL A 63 0.01 -4.88 6.56
CA VAL A 63 1.09 -4.80 5.56
C VAL A 63 0.46 -4.75 4.18
N ASP A 64 0.88 -3.77 3.37
CA ASP A 64 0.44 -3.60 1.99
C ASP A 64 1.64 -3.35 1.08
N ASP A 65 1.45 -3.44 -0.24
CA ASP A 65 2.53 -3.23 -1.20
C ASP A 65 2.91 -1.75 -1.31
N SER A 66 1.94 -0.87 -1.49
CA SER A 66 2.18 0.55 -1.76
C SER A 66 0.97 1.42 -1.45
N ILE A 67 1.19 2.73 -1.39
CA ILE A 67 0.14 3.73 -1.30
C ILE A 67 0.37 4.80 -2.38
N VAL A 68 -0.64 5.01 -3.23
CA VAL A 68 -0.61 6.02 -4.30
C VAL A 68 -1.48 7.22 -3.92
N ARG A 69 -2.80 7.02 -3.89
CA ARG A 69 -3.79 8.08 -3.57
C ARG A 69 -4.27 8.08 -2.12
N GLY A 70 -3.99 7.02 -1.37
CA GLY A 70 -4.41 6.86 0.03
C GLY A 70 -5.87 6.41 0.25
N THR A 71 -6.76 6.56 -0.72
CA THR A 71 -8.20 6.29 -0.56
C THR A 71 -8.50 4.82 -0.25
N THR A 72 -7.82 3.89 -0.90
CA THR A 72 -7.97 2.45 -0.63
C THR A 72 -7.45 2.10 0.76
N CYS A 73 -6.28 2.60 1.13
CA CYS A 73 -5.67 2.37 2.43
C CYS A 73 -6.55 2.93 3.56
N ALA A 74 -7.02 4.18 3.45
CA ALA A 74 -7.95 4.80 4.41
C ALA A 74 -9.21 3.96 4.63
N ARG A 75 -9.73 3.38 3.55
CA ARG A 75 -10.90 2.52 3.64
C ARG A 75 -10.61 1.20 4.37
N ILE A 76 -9.48 0.57 4.08
CA ILE A 76 -9.08 -0.68 4.76
C ILE A 76 -8.87 -0.42 6.25
N VAL A 77 -8.20 0.67 6.61
CA VAL A 77 -8.03 1.10 8.01
C VAL A 77 -9.39 1.26 8.70
N ARG A 78 -10.33 1.94 8.03
CA ARG A 78 -11.70 2.12 8.57
C ARG A 78 -12.42 0.78 8.77
N LEU A 79 -12.32 -0.16 7.83
CA LEU A 79 -12.92 -1.50 7.97
C LEU A 79 -12.35 -2.26 9.17
N LEU A 80 -11.04 -2.15 9.45
CA LEU A 80 -10.41 -2.74 10.62
C LEU A 80 -10.94 -2.11 11.92
N ARG A 81 -11.10 -0.78 11.95
CA ARG A 81 -11.69 -0.06 13.08
C ARG A 81 -13.14 -0.47 13.32
N GLU A 82 -13.96 -0.52 12.27
CA GLU A 82 -15.35 -0.97 12.32
C GLU A 82 -15.46 -2.42 12.82
N ALA A 83 -14.49 -3.27 12.49
CA ALA A 83 -14.39 -4.65 12.98
C ALA A 83 -13.91 -4.77 14.44
N GLY A 84 -13.52 -3.64 15.07
CA GLY A 84 -13.18 -3.55 16.48
C GLY A 84 -11.67 -3.58 16.79
N ALA A 85 -10.80 -3.29 15.83
CA ALA A 85 -9.37 -3.09 16.10
C ALA A 85 -9.17 -1.85 16.99
N THR A 86 -8.30 -1.97 18.01
CA THR A 86 -7.98 -0.87 18.93
C THR A 86 -6.96 0.09 18.36
N GLU A 87 -5.97 -0.44 17.64
CA GLU A 87 -4.98 0.33 16.91
C GLU A 87 -4.75 -0.30 15.54
N VAL A 88 -4.44 0.55 14.54
CA VAL A 88 -4.09 0.10 13.18
C VAL A 88 -2.79 0.77 12.75
N HIS A 89 -1.75 -0.03 12.61
CA HIS A 89 -0.44 0.38 12.15
C HIS A 89 -0.22 -0.09 10.71
N VAL A 90 0.09 0.82 9.80
CA VAL A 90 0.29 0.51 8.38
C VAL A 90 1.79 0.39 8.08
N ARG A 91 2.18 -0.68 7.37
CA ARG A 91 3.54 -0.88 6.88
C ARG A 91 3.51 -1.19 5.40
N LEU A 92 4.24 -0.40 4.62
CA LEU A 92 4.27 -0.47 3.17
C LEU A 92 5.62 -1.03 2.72
N SER A 93 5.58 -1.98 1.80
CA SER A 93 6.78 -2.63 1.26
C SER A 93 7.42 -1.86 0.10
N ALA A 94 6.88 -0.69 -0.24
CA ALA A 94 7.47 0.26 -1.16
C ALA A 94 7.81 1.58 -0.46
N PRO A 95 8.77 2.38 -0.99
CA PRO A 95 8.96 3.77 -0.62
C PRO A 95 7.75 4.63 -1.02
N PRO A 96 7.66 5.88 -0.51
CA PRO A 96 6.64 6.82 -0.95
C PRO A 96 6.76 7.11 -2.45
N PHE A 97 5.64 7.08 -3.17
CA PHE A 97 5.57 7.56 -4.55
C PHE A 97 5.53 9.09 -4.57
N THR A 98 6.64 9.72 -4.97
CA THR A 98 6.76 11.18 -5.05
C THR A 98 6.63 11.71 -6.47
N ASP A 99 6.83 10.83 -7.46
CA ASP A 99 6.86 11.18 -8.88
C ASP A 99 6.12 10.14 -9.73
N PRO A 100 5.62 10.52 -10.94
CA PRO A 100 4.96 9.60 -11.85
C PRO A 100 5.86 8.46 -12.32
N CYS A 101 5.29 7.38 -12.80
CA CYS A 101 6.02 6.32 -13.47
C CYS A 101 5.80 6.38 -14.99
N PHE A 102 6.88 6.51 -15.77
CA PHE A 102 6.82 6.55 -17.23
C PHE A 102 7.10 5.20 -17.89
N PHE A 103 7.40 4.15 -17.11
CA PHE A 103 7.99 2.89 -17.62
C PHE A 103 7.20 1.62 -17.31
N GLY A 104 6.03 1.70 -16.70
CA GLY A 104 5.21 0.49 -16.55
C GLY A 104 4.36 0.36 -15.31
N THR A 105 4.48 1.24 -14.33
CA THR A 105 3.54 1.31 -13.21
C THR A 105 2.46 2.34 -13.53
N ASP A 106 1.20 2.00 -13.26
CA ASP A 106 0.04 2.88 -13.49
C ASP A 106 -0.02 4.01 -12.41
N VAL A 107 0.96 4.91 -12.52
CA VAL A 107 1.11 6.12 -11.70
C VAL A 107 1.26 7.27 -12.68
N ASP A 108 0.13 7.85 -13.04
CA ASP A 108 -0.05 8.72 -14.21
C ASP A 108 0.36 10.19 -13.97
N SER A 109 0.06 10.73 -12.79
CA SER A 109 0.32 12.14 -12.51
C SER A 109 0.72 12.40 -11.07
N LYS A 110 1.54 13.41 -10.87
CA LYS A 110 2.04 13.84 -9.55
C LYS A 110 0.92 14.35 -8.65
N GLU A 111 -0.11 14.94 -9.22
CA GLU A 111 -1.27 15.50 -8.51
C GLU A 111 -2.06 14.44 -7.75
N ASN A 112 -2.03 13.20 -8.26
CA ASN A 112 -2.72 12.06 -7.64
C ASN A 112 -1.90 11.36 -6.55
N LEU A 113 -0.64 11.75 -6.35
CA LEU A 113 0.27 11.11 -5.40
C LEU A 113 0.17 11.74 -4.03
N ILE A 114 -0.34 11.00 -3.04
CA ILE A 114 -0.49 11.52 -1.68
C ILE A 114 0.86 11.92 -1.08
N ALA A 115 1.93 11.17 -1.37
CA ALA A 115 3.26 11.44 -0.83
C ALA A 115 4.02 12.56 -1.58
N ALA A 116 3.50 13.06 -2.71
CA ALA A 116 4.03 14.26 -3.36
C ALA A 116 3.60 15.55 -2.66
N HIS A 117 2.51 15.50 -1.87
CA HIS A 117 1.88 16.68 -1.26
C HIS A 117 1.84 16.64 0.27
N HIS A 118 2.05 15.49 0.88
CA HIS A 118 1.92 15.28 2.32
C HIS A 118 3.12 14.55 2.90
N SER A 119 3.51 14.94 4.10
CA SER A 119 4.49 14.21 4.90
C SER A 119 3.96 12.84 5.34
N VAL A 120 4.86 11.96 5.74
CA VAL A 120 4.50 10.62 6.24
C VAL A 120 3.51 10.69 7.40
N GLU A 121 3.70 11.66 8.29
CA GLU A 121 2.82 11.88 9.45
C GLU A 121 1.43 12.34 9.04
N GLU A 122 1.34 13.26 8.06
CA GLU A 122 0.07 13.74 7.52
C GLU A 122 -0.66 12.61 6.79
N ILE A 123 0.04 11.80 6.00
CA ILE A 123 -0.54 10.61 5.35
C ILE A 123 -1.15 9.68 6.40
N GLY A 124 -0.44 9.42 7.50
CA GLY A 124 -0.96 8.62 8.61
C GLY A 124 -2.29 9.16 9.15
N LYS A 125 -2.39 10.47 9.34
CA LYS A 125 -3.63 11.14 9.77
C LYS A 125 -4.74 11.05 8.73
N ILE A 126 -4.42 11.28 7.46
CA ILE A 126 -5.38 11.24 6.34
C ILE A 126 -6.01 9.84 6.21
N ILE A 127 -5.21 8.78 6.33
CA ILE A 127 -5.72 7.41 6.24
C ILE A 127 -6.34 6.89 7.55
N GLY A 128 -6.21 7.64 8.66
CA GLY A 128 -6.75 7.26 9.97
C GLY A 128 -5.97 6.17 10.68
N ALA A 129 -4.70 5.98 10.35
CA ALA A 129 -3.80 5.02 11.00
C ALA A 129 -3.13 5.62 12.25
N ASP A 130 -2.86 4.78 13.26
CA ASP A 130 -2.10 5.19 14.45
C ASP A 130 -0.62 5.38 14.13
N SER A 131 -0.09 4.62 13.17
CA SER A 131 1.22 4.87 12.58
C SER A 131 1.31 4.33 11.16
N ILE A 132 2.16 4.97 10.36
CA ILE A 132 2.51 4.51 9.02
C ILE A 132 4.02 4.42 8.89
N GLY A 133 4.51 3.44 8.13
CA GLY A 133 5.91 3.29 7.79
C GLY A 133 6.07 2.77 6.38
N PHE A 134 7.00 3.34 5.64
CA PHE A 134 7.40 2.96 4.30
C PHE A 134 8.73 2.23 4.31
N LEU A 135 8.98 1.43 3.29
CA LEU A 135 10.30 0.92 3.02
C LEU A 135 11.23 2.09 2.63
N SER A 136 12.47 2.09 3.11
CA SER A 136 13.43 3.14 2.71
C SER A 136 14.04 2.83 1.34
N LEU A 137 14.55 3.88 0.65
CA LEU A 137 15.26 3.72 -0.63
C LEU A 137 16.51 2.85 -0.47
N GLU A 138 17.23 2.98 0.65
CA GLU A 138 18.41 2.15 0.96
C GLU A 138 18.03 0.69 1.16
N ALA A 139 16.85 0.40 1.72
CA ALA A 139 16.36 -0.96 1.84
C ALA A 139 16.01 -1.55 0.47
N CYS A 140 15.46 -0.75 -0.45
CA CYS A 140 15.27 -1.18 -1.84
C CYS A 140 16.59 -1.53 -2.53
N ASP A 141 17.64 -0.73 -2.31
CA ASP A 141 18.98 -1.02 -2.86
C ASP A 141 19.55 -2.34 -2.33
N LYS A 142 19.35 -2.62 -1.04
CA LYS A 142 19.76 -3.90 -0.43
C LYS A 142 19.02 -5.10 -1.02
N LEU A 143 17.73 -4.97 -1.33
CA LEU A 143 16.95 -6.04 -1.96
C LEU A 143 17.47 -6.41 -3.36
N ALA A 144 18.11 -5.48 -4.05
CA ALA A 144 18.66 -5.69 -5.39
C ALA A 144 20.18 -5.85 -5.40
N ALA A 145 20.84 -5.91 -4.24
CA ALA A 145 22.30 -5.97 -4.14
C ALA A 145 22.91 -7.15 -4.91
N ASP A 146 22.21 -8.29 -4.97
CA ASP A 146 22.64 -9.50 -5.69
C ASP A 146 22.24 -9.49 -7.17
N SER A 147 21.56 -8.46 -7.67
CA SER A 147 21.22 -8.33 -9.07
C SER A 147 22.42 -7.81 -9.89
N HIS A 148 22.66 -8.42 -11.07
CA HIS A 148 23.71 -7.97 -11.98
C HIS A 148 23.38 -6.66 -12.72
N CYS A 149 22.18 -6.13 -12.56
CA CYS A 149 21.72 -4.88 -13.15
C CYS A 149 21.01 -4.03 -12.11
N GLY A 150 21.13 -2.71 -12.24
CA GLY A 150 20.33 -1.78 -11.44
C GLY A 150 18.85 -1.85 -11.80
N PHE A 151 17.99 -1.26 -10.95
CA PHE A 151 16.57 -1.12 -11.21
C PHE A 151 16.15 0.34 -11.08
N CYS A 152 15.09 0.71 -11.80
CA CYS A 152 14.56 2.06 -11.79
C CYS A 152 13.86 2.38 -10.46
N LYS A 153 14.21 3.51 -9.86
CA LYS A 153 13.58 4.08 -8.66
C LYS A 153 12.97 5.46 -8.92
N GLY A 154 12.77 5.83 -10.18
CA GLY A 154 12.36 7.18 -10.59
C GLY A 154 11.10 7.66 -9.89
N CYS A 155 10.08 6.83 -9.76
CA CYS A 155 8.83 7.17 -9.07
C CYS A 155 8.97 7.41 -7.55
N PHE A 156 10.10 7.04 -6.93
CA PHE A 156 10.38 7.26 -5.51
C PHE A 156 11.37 8.40 -5.25
N CYS A 157 12.13 8.84 -6.24
CA CYS A 157 13.21 9.82 -6.04
C CYS A 157 13.36 10.86 -7.17
N GLY A 158 12.48 10.83 -8.19
CA GLY A 158 12.53 11.75 -9.33
C GLY A 158 13.70 11.55 -10.29
N LYS A 159 14.57 10.54 -10.07
CA LYS A 159 15.74 10.27 -10.91
C LYS A 159 15.47 9.05 -11.79
N TYR A 160 15.30 9.26 -13.08
CA TYR A 160 14.99 8.23 -14.06
C TYR A 160 16.26 7.77 -14.80
N PRO A 161 16.31 6.50 -15.28
CA PRO A 161 17.45 5.98 -16.04
C PRO A 161 17.60 6.59 -17.43
N VAL A 162 16.52 7.13 -17.98
CA VAL A 162 16.44 7.89 -19.24
C VAL A 162 15.52 9.07 -19.04
N ASP A 163 15.64 10.09 -19.86
CA ASP A 163 14.76 11.26 -19.78
C ASP A 163 13.31 10.85 -19.97
N PRO A 164 12.40 11.31 -19.10
CA PRO A 164 10.99 11.07 -19.26
C PRO A 164 10.47 11.60 -20.60
N PRO A 165 9.50 10.94 -21.25
CA PRO A 165 8.89 11.49 -22.44
C PRO A 165 8.29 12.87 -22.15
N LEU A 166 8.48 13.82 -23.05
CA LEU A 166 7.82 15.12 -22.95
C LEU A 166 6.31 14.89 -22.95
N VAL A 167 5.67 15.16 -21.82
CA VAL A 167 4.20 15.16 -21.75
C VAL A 167 3.76 16.41 -22.50
N THR A 168 3.36 16.24 -23.75
CA THR A 168 2.60 17.28 -24.46
C THR A 168 1.21 17.33 -23.81
N GLU A 169 0.90 18.48 -23.17
CA GLU A 169 -0.43 18.82 -22.67
C GLU A 169 -1.50 18.74 -23.77
#